data_2bde79e117a5b4c150dc66b9263877c0
#
_entry.id   2bde79e117a5b4c150dc66b9263877c0
#
_cell.length_a   1.000
_cell.length_b   1.000
_cell.length_c   1.000
_cell.angle_alpha   90.00
_cell.angle_beta   90.00
_cell.angle_gamma   90.00
#
_symmetry.space_group_name_H-M   'P 1'
#
loop_
_entity.id
_entity.type
_entity.pdbx_description
1 polymer ?
#
loop_
_entity_poly.entity_id
_entity_poly.type
_entity_poly.pdbx_seq_one_letter_code
_entity_poly.pdbx_strand_id
1 'polypeptide(L)'
;MAPLLAASTNAIVASSYSKELSLPGERIGYIAVHPDMENKQEMLGALTLANRILGFVNAPALMQRVVAQLQEVAVDSSIYAKRLEAFCPVLDDAGISYVRPKGAFYLFPKSPLADDVQFCDLLKEEKILAVPGRGFGLPGHFRLAFCVDERVIRASAQAFKNAVTAARK
;
A
#
# COMPACT_ATOMS: atom_id res chain seq x y z
N MET A 1 -15.64 1.30 -6.51
CA MET A 1 -15.66 1.67 -7.96
C MET A 1 -16.94 2.36 -8.38
N ALA A 2 -18.09 1.74 -8.13
CA ALA A 2 -19.40 2.27 -8.52
C ALA A 2 -19.65 3.75 -8.15
N PRO A 3 -19.32 4.24 -6.93
CA PRO A 3 -19.57 5.63 -6.57
C PRO A 3 -18.83 6.65 -7.46
N LEU A 4 -17.61 6.35 -7.90
CA LEU A 4 -16.82 7.27 -8.72
C LEU A 4 -17.36 7.34 -10.15
N LEU A 5 -17.69 6.21 -10.74
CA LEU A 5 -18.29 6.15 -12.08
C LEU A 5 -19.71 6.73 -12.10
N ALA A 6 -20.46 6.63 -10.98
CA ALA A 6 -21.78 7.26 -10.88
C ALA A 6 -21.70 8.79 -10.70
N ALA A 7 -20.57 9.31 -10.23
CA ALA A 7 -20.42 10.75 -9.95
C ALA A 7 -20.01 11.58 -11.18
N SER A 8 -19.38 10.97 -12.19
CA SER A 8 -18.86 11.69 -13.36
C SER A 8 -18.70 10.78 -14.56
N THR A 9 -19.16 11.21 -15.71
CA THR A 9 -18.90 10.57 -17.00
C THR A 9 -17.45 10.78 -17.47
N ASN A 10 -16.75 11.77 -16.95
CA ASN A 10 -15.34 12.04 -17.25
C ASN A 10 -14.43 11.36 -16.20
N ALA A 11 -14.65 10.06 -15.97
CA ALA A 11 -13.95 9.30 -14.96
C ALA A 11 -13.14 8.14 -15.57
N ILE A 12 -11.94 7.97 -15.06
CA ILE A 12 -11.04 6.83 -15.34
C ILE A 12 -10.71 6.16 -14.01
N VAL A 13 -10.84 4.85 -13.95
CA VAL A 13 -10.48 4.03 -12.77
C VAL A 13 -9.29 3.18 -13.13
N ALA A 14 -8.19 3.33 -12.39
CA ALA A 14 -7.05 2.41 -12.44
C ALA A 14 -7.07 1.52 -11.19
N SER A 15 -7.02 0.22 -11.37
CA SER A 15 -7.02 -0.76 -10.30
C SER A 15 -5.96 -1.84 -10.50
N SER A 16 -5.67 -2.59 -9.44
CA SER A 16 -4.64 -3.63 -9.44
C SER A 16 -5.08 -4.82 -8.60
N TYR A 17 -4.88 -6.01 -9.10
CA TYR A 17 -5.12 -7.25 -8.36
C TYR A 17 -4.01 -7.57 -7.34
N SER A 18 -2.96 -6.75 -7.27
CA SER A 18 -1.86 -6.93 -6.30
C SER A 18 -2.31 -6.98 -4.85
N LYS A 19 -3.36 -6.20 -4.48
CA LYS A 19 -3.87 -6.13 -3.11
C LYS A 19 -5.19 -6.86 -2.97
N GLU A 20 -6.07 -6.70 -3.94
CA GLU A 20 -7.42 -7.25 -3.94
C GLU A 20 -7.43 -8.78 -3.94
N LEU A 21 -6.54 -9.41 -4.71
CA LEU A 21 -6.37 -10.86 -4.81
C LEU A 21 -5.05 -11.37 -4.22
N SER A 22 -4.25 -10.51 -3.59
CA SER A 22 -2.91 -10.86 -3.08
C SER A 22 -1.97 -11.43 -4.16
N LEU A 23 -2.01 -10.84 -5.36
CA LEU A 23 -1.23 -11.25 -6.54
C LEU A 23 -0.20 -10.17 -6.95
N PRO A 24 0.67 -9.67 -6.04
CA PRO A 24 1.59 -8.58 -6.39
C PRO A 24 2.68 -8.98 -7.40
N GLY A 25 3.07 -10.26 -7.40
CA GLY A 25 4.09 -10.80 -8.31
C GLY A 25 3.60 -10.97 -9.74
N GLU A 26 2.30 -11.12 -9.95
CA GLU A 26 1.70 -11.42 -11.23
C GLU A 26 1.57 -10.21 -12.16
N ARG A 27 1.84 -9.01 -11.64
CA ARG A 27 1.90 -7.75 -12.40
C ARG A 27 0.67 -7.51 -13.27
N ILE A 28 -0.53 -7.67 -12.69
CA ILE A 28 -1.80 -7.52 -13.39
C ILE A 28 -2.72 -6.51 -12.71
N GLY A 29 -3.35 -5.68 -13.51
CA GLY A 29 -4.34 -4.69 -13.15
C GLY A 29 -5.12 -4.27 -14.39
N TYR A 30 -5.96 -3.25 -14.26
CA TYR A 30 -6.74 -2.74 -15.38
C TYR A 30 -7.00 -1.24 -15.26
N ILE A 31 -7.30 -0.63 -16.39
CA ILE A 31 -7.84 0.72 -16.48
C ILE A 31 -9.23 0.63 -17.09
N ALA A 32 -10.22 1.21 -16.42
CA ALA A 32 -11.59 1.31 -16.90
C ALA A 32 -11.93 2.77 -17.17
N VAL A 33 -12.42 3.05 -18.37
CA VAL A 33 -12.93 4.35 -18.80
C VAL A 33 -14.45 4.33 -18.71
N HIS A 34 -15.06 5.44 -18.25
CA HIS A 34 -16.51 5.52 -18.15
C HIS A 34 -17.17 5.21 -19.51
N PRO A 35 -18.23 4.38 -19.56
CA PRO A 35 -18.87 3.99 -20.83
C PRO A 35 -19.39 5.17 -21.64
N ASP A 36 -19.85 6.24 -20.98
CA ASP A 36 -20.41 7.45 -21.61
C ASP A 36 -19.40 8.62 -21.65
N MET A 37 -18.10 8.35 -21.49
CA MET A 37 -17.08 9.39 -21.62
C MET A 37 -17.08 9.95 -23.04
N GLU A 38 -17.10 11.28 -23.13
CA GLU A 38 -16.86 11.98 -24.40
C GLU A 38 -15.46 11.59 -24.93
N ASN A 39 -15.36 11.35 -26.23
CA ASN A 39 -14.10 10.91 -26.88
C ASN A 39 -13.49 9.63 -26.30
N LYS A 40 -14.32 8.71 -25.77
CA LYS A 40 -13.88 7.44 -25.15
C LYS A 40 -12.90 6.65 -26.01
N GLN A 41 -13.12 6.56 -27.33
CA GLN A 41 -12.26 5.79 -28.22
C GLN A 41 -10.86 6.40 -28.34
N GLU A 42 -10.77 7.72 -28.38
CA GLU A 42 -9.49 8.45 -28.39
C GLU A 42 -8.75 8.24 -27.08
N MET A 43 -9.46 8.30 -25.95
CA MET A 43 -8.91 8.03 -24.61
C MET A 43 -8.38 6.60 -24.50
N LEU A 44 -9.12 5.61 -24.95
CA LEU A 44 -8.66 4.20 -24.97
C LEU A 44 -7.43 4.02 -25.87
N GLY A 45 -7.39 4.69 -27.02
CA GLY A 45 -6.21 4.71 -27.91
C GLY A 45 -4.99 5.31 -27.22
N ALA A 46 -5.15 6.46 -26.56
CA ALA A 46 -4.09 7.13 -25.81
C ALA A 46 -3.55 6.27 -24.64
N LEU A 47 -4.43 5.64 -23.87
CA LEU A 47 -4.03 4.73 -22.79
C LEU A 47 -3.29 3.49 -23.31
N THR A 48 -3.74 2.94 -24.44
CA THR A 48 -3.05 1.81 -25.09
C THR A 48 -1.65 2.21 -25.57
N LEU A 49 -1.53 3.39 -26.18
CA LEU A 49 -0.25 3.94 -26.63
C LEU A 49 0.68 4.20 -25.43
N ALA A 50 0.17 4.81 -24.35
CA ALA A 50 0.93 5.06 -23.13
C ALA A 50 1.48 3.76 -22.51
N ASN A 51 0.67 2.72 -22.40
CA ASN A 51 1.14 1.40 -21.94
C ASN A 51 2.29 0.85 -22.76
N ARG A 52 2.24 1.00 -24.09
CA ARG A 52 3.30 0.54 -25.01
C ARG A 52 4.58 1.35 -24.86
N ILE A 53 4.49 2.67 -24.83
CA ILE A 53 5.64 3.59 -24.70
C ILE A 53 6.35 3.36 -23.37
N LEU A 54 5.59 3.15 -22.27
CA LEU A 54 6.13 2.91 -20.94
C LEU A 54 6.69 1.48 -20.76
N GLY A 55 6.57 0.61 -21.76
CA GLY A 55 7.11 -0.75 -21.76
C GLY A 55 6.28 -1.80 -21.02
N PHE A 56 5.08 -1.46 -20.52
CA PHE A 56 4.21 -2.42 -19.82
C PHE A 56 3.46 -3.34 -20.80
N VAL A 57 3.12 -2.86 -21.96
CA VAL A 57 2.45 -3.51 -23.10
C VAL A 57 1.16 -4.23 -22.72
N ASN A 58 1.26 -5.48 -22.26
CA ASN A 58 0.11 -6.31 -21.85
C ASN A 58 0.41 -7.06 -20.54
N ALA A 59 -0.63 -7.31 -19.74
CA ALA A 59 -0.53 -8.24 -18.64
C ALA A 59 -0.34 -9.69 -19.15
N PRO A 60 0.28 -10.60 -18.35
CA PRO A 60 0.48 -12.00 -18.76
C PRO A 60 -0.84 -12.68 -19.13
N ALA A 61 -0.89 -13.31 -20.33
CA ALA A 61 -2.14 -13.86 -20.87
C ALA A 61 -2.76 -14.93 -19.98
N LEU A 62 -1.94 -15.76 -19.32
CA LEU A 62 -2.41 -16.76 -18.34
C LEU A 62 -3.15 -16.07 -17.18
N MET A 63 -2.56 -15.02 -16.61
CA MET A 63 -3.13 -14.32 -15.47
C MET A 63 -4.40 -13.55 -15.82
N GLN A 64 -4.52 -13.04 -17.06
CA GLN A 64 -5.79 -12.47 -17.52
C GLN A 64 -6.93 -13.49 -17.46
N ARG A 65 -6.68 -14.75 -17.83
CA ARG A 65 -7.66 -15.84 -17.75
C ARG A 65 -7.96 -16.24 -16.31
N VAL A 66 -6.95 -16.27 -15.45
CA VAL A 66 -7.11 -16.60 -14.02
C VAL A 66 -7.97 -15.55 -13.34
N VAL A 67 -7.61 -14.25 -13.45
CA VAL A 67 -8.37 -13.19 -12.79
C VAL A 67 -9.79 -13.04 -13.32
N ALA A 68 -10.05 -13.42 -14.58
CA ALA A 68 -11.40 -13.45 -15.14
C ALA A 68 -12.35 -14.41 -14.38
N GLN A 69 -11.80 -15.46 -13.73
CA GLN A 69 -12.56 -16.40 -12.90
C GLN A 69 -12.67 -15.97 -11.43
N LEU A 70 -11.94 -14.92 -11.02
CA LEU A 70 -11.80 -14.49 -9.63
C LEU A 70 -12.48 -13.13 -9.35
N GLN A 71 -13.42 -12.70 -10.22
CA GLN A 71 -14.05 -11.38 -10.09
C GLN A 71 -14.88 -11.19 -8.82
N GLU A 72 -15.40 -12.29 -8.27
CA GLU A 72 -16.19 -12.32 -7.03
C GLU A 72 -15.34 -12.66 -5.79
N VAL A 73 -14.03 -12.80 -5.96
CA VAL A 73 -13.11 -13.19 -4.88
C VAL A 73 -12.33 -11.97 -4.38
N ALA A 74 -12.13 -11.90 -3.08
CA ALA A 74 -11.25 -10.91 -2.45
C ALA A 74 -10.50 -11.56 -1.28
N VAL A 75 -9.37 -10.97 -0.89
CA VAL A 75 -8.64 -11.39 0.32
C VAL A 75 -9.49 -11.17 1.57
N ASP A 76 -9.34 -12.04 2.56
CA ASP A 76 -9.97 -11.87 3.87
C ASP A 76 -9.34 -10.66 4.60
N SER A 77 -10.04 -9.54 4.61
CA SER A 77 -9.61 -8.31 5.27
C SER A 77 -9.54 -8.43 6.79
N SER A 78 -10.20 -9.43 7.41
CA SER A 78 -10.15 -9.65 8.85
C SER A 78 -8.75 -10.01 9.34
N ILE A 79 -7.95 -10.66 8.52
CA ILE A 79 -6.53 -10.97 8.79
C ILE A 79 -5.73 -9.69 9.01
N TYR A 80 -5.93 -8.70 8.16
CA TYR A 80 -5.23 -7.41 8.28
C TYR A 80 -5.76 -6.57 9.44
N ALA A 81 -7.06 -6.65 9.74
CA ALA A 81 -7.64 -6.01 10.91
C ALA A 81 -6.99 -6.54 12.20
N LYS A 82 -6.86 -7.86 12.36
CA LYS A 82 -6.18 -8.48 13.51
C LYS A 82 -4.71 -8.06 13.63
N ARG A 83 -4.00 -7.99 12.52
CA ARG A 83 -2.60 -7.53 12.49
C ARG A 83 -2.46 -6.06 12.89
N LEU A 84 -3.39 -5.21 12.45
CA LEU A 84 -3.43 -3.81 12.87
C LEU A 84 -3.67 -3.69 14.38
N GLU A 85 -4.64 -4.46 14.93
CA GLU A 85 -4.90 -4.54 16.38
C GLU A 85 -3.66 -5.00 17.17
N ALA A 86 -2.88 -5.91 16.61
CA ALA A 86 -1.64 -6.33 17.22
C ALA A 86 -0.53 -5.27 17.15
N PHE A 87 -0.52 -4.42 16.10
CA PHE A 87 0.53 -3.44 15.89
C PHE A 87 0.32 -2.14 16.67
N CYS A 88 -0.93 -1.70 16.83
CA CYS A 88 -1.22 -0.46 17.53
C CYS A 88 -0.57 -0.40 18.93
N PRO A 89 -0.73 -1.39 19.81
CA PRO A 89 -0.07 -1.39 21.12
C PRO A 89 1.45 -1.32 21.06
N VAL A 90 2.07 -1.92 20.03
CA VAL A 90 3.53 -1.88 19.85
C VAL A 90 4.03 -0.46 19.63
N LEU A 91 3.32 0.32 18.83
CA LEU A 91 3.65 1.73 18.56
C LEU A 91 3.31 2.63 19.73
N ASP A 92 2.14 2.41 20.37
CA ASP A 92 1.69 3.15 21.55
C ASP A 92 2.70 3.00 22.71
N ASP A 93 3.13 1.78 23.00
CA ASP A 93 4.13 1.47 24.01
C ASP A 93 5.50 2.07 23.72
N ALA A 94 5.86 2.25 22.43
CA ALA A 94 7.09 2.92 22.03
C ALA A 94 6.96 4.45 22.00
N GLY A 95 5.76 5.00 22.23
CA GLY A 95 5.50 6.43 22.18
C GLY A 95 5.55 7.02 20.78
N ILE A 96 5.23 6.22 19.75
CA ILE A 96 5.21 6.63 18.35
C ILE A 96 3.79 7.00 17.94
N SER A 97 3.57 8.26 17.54
CA SER A 97 2.26 8.73 17.12
C SER A 97 1.94 8.33 15.67
N TYR A 98 0.69 7.94 15.42
CA TYR A 98 0.20 7.55 14.09
C TYR A 98 -1.29 7.85 13.95
N VAL A 99 -1.75 7.94 12.71
CA VAL A 99 -3.17 7.93 12.38
C VAL A 99 -3.56 6.48 12.10
N ARG A 100 -4.58 5.98 12.83
CA ARG A 100 -5.08 4.62 12.61
C ARG A 100 -5.70 4.52 11.22
N PRO A 101 -5.18 3.64 10.34
CA PRO A 101 -5.71 3.50 8.99
C PRO A 101 -7.10 2.84 9.00
N LYS A 102 -7.96 3.27 8.08
CA LYS A 102 -9.29 2.69 7.84
C LYS A 102 -9.30 1.63 6.74
N GLY A 103 -8.14 1.34 6.15
CA GLY A 103 -8.00 0.38 5.06
C GLY A 103 -6.55 0.16 4.68
N ALA A 104 -6.32 -0.68 3.68
CA ALA A 104 -5.01 -1.15 3.25
C ALA A 104 -4.27 -1.89 4.38
N PHE A 105 -2.96 -2.07 4.27
CA PHE A 105 -2.12 -2.74 5.27
C PHE A 105 -0.83 -1.94 5.57
N TYR A 106 -0.96 -0.61 5.53
CA TYR A 106 0.13 0.30 5.85
C TYR A 106 -0.21 1.18 7.04
N LEU A 107 0.75 1.34 7.94
CA LEU A 107 0.82 2.42 8.92
C LEU A 107 1.79 3.48 8.42
N PHE A 108 1.51 4.74 8.73
CA PHE A 108 2.35 5.87 8.36
C PHE A 108 2.63 6.76 9.59
N PRO A 109 3.42 6.25 10.56
CA PRO A 109 3.69 6.94 11.81
C PRO A 109 4.57 8.17 11.61
N LYS A 110 4.48 9.09 12.58
CA LYS A 110 5.40 10.21 12.69
C LYS A 110 6.76 9.71 13.22
N SER A 111 7.83 10.12 12.58
CA SER A 111 9.19 9.83 13.05
C SER A 111 9.50 10.61 14.35
N PRO A 112 10.14 10.00 15.34
CA PRO A 112 10.68 10.71 16.50
C PRO A 112 11.79 11.69 16.15
N LEU A 113 12.49 11.48 15.02
CA LEU A 113 13.49 12.38 14.47
C LEU A 113 12.92 13.18 13.30
N ALA A 114 13.37 14.42 13.13
CA ALA A 114 13.03 15.23 11.95
C ALA A 114 13.56 14.59 10.66
N ASP A 115 14.71 13.93 10.72
CA ASP A 115 15.24 13.11 9.63
C ASP A 115 14.66 11.69 9.70
N ASP A 116 13.69 11.44 8.82
CA ASP A 116 13.01 10.16 8.69
C ASP A 116 13.91 9.05 8.14
N VAL A 117 14.97 9.38 7.39
CA VAL A 117 15.95 8.40 6.92
C VAL A 117 16.78 7.91 8.10
N GLN A 118 17.31 8.83 8.90
CA GLN A 118 18.09 8.48 10.09
C GLN A 118 17.29 7.59 11.04
N PHE A 119 16.00 7.89 11.26
CA PHE A 119 15.16 7.03 12.09
C PHE A 119 14.94 5.64 11.47
N CYS A 120 14.74 5.56 10.16
CA CYS A 120 14.64 4.27 9.47
C CYS A 120 15.94 3.47 9.56
N ASP A 121 17.10 4.11 9.59
CA ASP A 121 18.38 3.42 9.80
C ASP A 121 18.49 2.88 11.23
N LEU A 122 18.06 3.63 12.26
CA LEU A 122 17.97 3.11 13.64
C LEU A 122 17.01 1.90 13.73
N LEU A 123 15.88 1.95 13.05
CA LEU A 123 14.95 0.79 12.96
C LEU A 123 15.62 -0.40 12.29
N LYS A 124 16.42 -0.17 11.25
CA LYS A 124 17.13 -1.21 10.51
C LYS A 124 18.21 -1.89 11.38
N GLU A 125 18.90 -1.17 12.27
CA GLU A 125 19.81 -1.75 13.26
C GLU A 125 19.07 -2.72 14.18
N GLU A 126 17.84 -2.41 14.53
CA GLU A 126 16.93 -3.27 15.29
C GLU A 126 16.20 -4.32 14.42
N LYS A 127 16.62 -4.51 13.15
CA LYS A 127 16.06 -5.46 12.17
C LYS A 127 14.60 -5.19 11.78
N ILE A 128 14.16 -3.95 11.89
CA ILE A 128 12.87 -3.48 11.40
C ILE A 128 13.09 -2.73 10.08
N LEU A 129 12.48 -3.21 9.01
CA LEU A 129 12.52 -2.54 7.71
C LEU A 129 11.34 -1.58 7.58
N ALA A 130 11.63 -0.30 7.52
CA ALA A 130 10.68 0.78 7.29
C ALA A 130 11.09 1.59 6.05
N VAL A 131 10.16 2.33 5.48
CA VAL A 131 10.43 3.19 4.32
C VAL A 131 10.26 4.65 4.73
N PRO A 132 11.28 5.52 4.54
CA PRO A 132 11.20 6.95 4.88
C PRO A 132 10.04 7.64 4.15
N GLY A 133 9.34 8.51 4.87
CA GLY A 133 8.15 9.21 4.38
C GLY A 133 8.45 10.24 3.30
N ARG A 134 9.68 10.77 3.23
CA ARG A 134 10.10 11.68 2.15
C ARG A 134 9.93 11.07 0.76
N GLY A 135 10.07 9.75 0.62
CA GLY A 135 9.78 9.02 -0.63
C GLY A 135 8.32 9.05 -1.04
N PHE A 136 7.42 9.46 -0.16
CA PHE A 136 5.98 9.62 -0.37
C PHE A 136 5.51 11.08 -0.26
N GLY A 137 6.45 12.04 -0.30
CA GLY A 137 6.14 13.46 -0.18
C GLY A 137 5.81 13.95 1.24
N LEU A 138 6.05 13.14 2.27
CA LEU A 138 5.79 13.51 3.68
C LEU A 138 7.03 13.24 4.57
N PRO A 139 8.05 14.13 4.54
CA PRO A 139 9.20 14.02 5.43
C PRO A 139 8.79 14.01 6.92
N GLY A 140 9.65 13.46 7.78
CA GLY A 140 9.36 13.32 9.21
C GLY A 140 8.34 12.24 9.56
N HIS A 141 8.05 11.35 8.62
CA HIS A 141 7.21 10.17 8.80
C HIS A 141 7.91 8.92 8.23
N PHE A 142 7.37 7.75 8.50
CA PHE A 142 7.86 6.52 7.90
C PHE A 142 6.72 5.53 7.67
N ARG A 143 6.87 4.68 6.66
CA ARG A 143 5.86 3.68 6.32
C ARG A 143 6.24 2.31 6.86
N LEU A 144 5.29 1.67 7.53
CA LEU A 144 5.34 0.27 7.95
C LEU A 144 4.27 -0.52 7.20
N ALA A 145 4.60 -1.76 6.81
CA ALA A 145 3.62 -2.70 6.28
C ALA A 145 3.31 -3.75 7.35
N PHE A 146 2.03 -4.00 7.64
CA PHE A 146 1.62 -5.05 8.58
C PHE A 146 1.09 -6.31 7.87
N CYS A 147 1.68 -6.63 6.71
CA CYS A 147 1.41 -7.86 5.96
C CYS A 147 2.30 -9.04 6.42
N VAL A 148 2.72 -9.05 7.68
CA VAL A 148 3.53 -10.08 8.31
C VAL A 148 2.74 -10.81 9.41
N ASP A 149 3.24 -11.94 9.89
CA ASP A 149 2.59 -12.71 10.97
C ASP A 149 2.49 -11.88 12.27
N GLU A 150 1.38 -12.05 13.01
CA GLU A 150 1.15 -11.33 14.28
C GLU A 150 2.25 -11.56 15.31
N ARG A 151 2.86 -12.76 15.32
CA ARG A 151 3.98 -13.07 16.23
C ARG A 151 5.19 -12.19 15.94
N VAL A 152 5.46 -11.92 14.67
CA VAL A 152 6.55 -11.02 14.26
C VAL A 152 6.25 -9.59 14.70
N ILE A 153 5.01 -9.13 14.53
CA ILE A 153 4.57 -7.81 14.99
C ILE A 153 4.78 -7.67 16.50
N ARG A 154 4.27 -8.61 17.30
CA ARG A 154 4.41 -8.58 18.75
C ARG A 154 5.87 -8.68 19.21
N ALA A 155 6.68 -9.51 18.55
CA ALA A 155 8.10 -9.65 18.85
C ALA A 155 8.92 -8.37 18.56
N SER A 156 8.44 -7.49 17.70
CA SER A 156 9.13 -6.22 17.37
C SER A 156 8.99 -5.13 18.44
N ALA A 157 8.19 -5.32 19.48
CA ALA A 157 7.88 -4.28 20.47
C ALA A 157 9.12 -3.71 21.16
N GLN A 158 10.06 -4.57 21.58
CA GLN A 158 11.31 -4.09 22.20
C GLN A 158 12.20 -3.36 21.22
N ALA A 159 12.28 -3.80 19.99
CA ALA A 159 13.07 -3.18 18.93
C ALA A 159 12.59 -1.74 18.63
N PHE A 160 11.28 -1.49 18.59
CA PHE A 160 10.75 -0.12 18.46
C PHE A 160 11.13 0.77 19.66
N LYS A 161 11.06 0.25 20.89
CA LYS A 161 11.47 0.99 22.10
C LYS A 161 12.96 1.33 22.07
N ASN A 162 13.81 0.41 21.63
CA ASN A 162 15.25 0.61 21.49
C ASN A 162 15.55 1.72 20.47
N ALA A 163 14.94 1.64 19.28
CA ALA A 163 15.14 2.65 18.22
C ALA A 163 14.69 4.06 18.67
N VAL A 164 13.54 4.16 19.36
CA VAL A 164 13.08 5.45 19.92
C VAL A 164 14.04 5.96 21.00
N THR A 165 14.56 5.08 21.84
CA THR A 165 15.55 5.46 22.87
C THR A 165 16.86 5.95 22.23
N ALA A 166 17.33 5.29 21.17
CA ALA A 166 18.49 5.71 20.43
C ALA A 166 18.30 7.08 19.75
N ALA A 167 17.10 7.34 19.22
CA ALA A 167 16.72 8.61 18.59
C ALA A 167 16.69 9.81 19.57
N ARG A 168 16.67 9.59 20.88
CA ARG A 168 16.64 10.64 21.91
C ARG A 168 18.02 10.98 22.46
N LYS A 169 19.03 10.24 22.07
CA LYS A 169 20.45 10.49 22.45
C LYS A 169 21.12 11.44 21.48
#